data_1980a285047830ed290f0db031598c56
#
_entry.id   1980a285047830ed290f0db031598c56
#
_cell.length_a   1.000
_cell.length_b   1.000
_cell.length_c   1.000
_cell.angle_alpha   90.00
_cell.angle_beta   90.00
_cell.angle_gamma   90.00
#
_symmetry.space_group_name_H-M   'P 1'
#
loop_
_entity.id
_entity.type
_entity.pdbx_description
1 polymer ?
#
loop_
_entity_poly.entity_id
_entity_poly.type
_entity_poly.pdbx_seq_one_letter_code
_entity_poly.pdbx_strand_id
1 'polypeptide(L)'
;MCGIIGYAGHRPAVPVIIEGLRRLEYRGYDSAGVGFIQGRELKVIKAEGKLAALEEKLAHYPNTVAMNGIGHTRWATHGVPAERNAHPHIGGNNELAIIHNGIIENFQELKEGLLAKGYVFKSETDTEVLAHLIAEGRKHNPTLLEAFAWALRQAHGAYAVAVICPDEPGTILSARMSAPLILGVGVGEHFIASDIPAFLPYTRDVVFLEDGEIVRITDATWQVLSLETLEPVRKEVQTVQWDMQAARKGGFKHFMLKEIFEQPKVISDCLAGRVDEEKGMVVLPELDGLPVPSRLRIIACGTSYHAGMWGQHLLENWARMPVVPEIASEFRYRNVILEPDDMVLVISQSGETADTLAALRLAKEKGCIAIALCNVVGSSIPREADAVIYTQAGPEISVASTKAMCSQMVIMALIALYYGQRKGLLDAKTRHEALAALHGLPKQIEDALPAMRETAQMLSPLRPRTASSIWGAAMPSPSRWKALSS
;
A
#
# COMPACT_ATOMS: atom_id res chain seq x y z
N MET A 1 1.43 4.37 7.51
CA MET A 1 0.09 4.01 6.95
C MET A 1 -0.54 2.98 7.87
N CYS A 2 -1.84 3.06 8.09
CA CYS A 2 -2.57 2.16 8.98
C CYS A 2 -2.98 0.85 8.28
N GLY A 3 -3.33 -0.19 9.05
CA GLY A 3 -3.85 -1.46 8.56
C GLY A 3 -5.33 -1.64 8.86
N ILE A 4 -6.13 -1.95 7.83
CA ILE A 4 -7.55 -2.32 7.95
C ILE A 4 -7.73 -3.79 7.62
N ILE A 5 -8.58 -4.47 8.40
CA ILE A 5 -9.16 -5.76 8.04
C ILE A 5 -10.62 -5.83 8.53
N GLY A 6 -11.51 -6.33 7.69
CA GLY A 6 -12.86 -6.77 8.03
C GLY A 6 -13.04 -8.22 7.60
N TYR A 7 -13.80 -8.97 8.36
CA TYR A 7 -14.11 -10.38 8.08
C TYR A 7 -15.58 -10.67 8.35
N ALA A 8 -16.23 -11.33 7.41
CA ALA A 8 -17.55 -11.93 7.55
C ALA A 8 -17.50 -13.35 6.99
N GLY A 9 -17.83 -14.37 7.81
CA GLY A 9 -17.70 -15.75 7.36
C GLY A 9 -18.10 -16.78 8.44
N HIS A 10 -17.74 -18.03 8.19
CA HIS A 10 -18.09 -19.18 9.03
C HIS A 10 -17.10 -19.45 10.17
N ARG A 11 -15.99 -18.76 10.23
CA ARG A 11 -14.96 -18.92 11.28
C ARG A 11 -15.15 -17.87 12.37
N PRO A 12 -14.65 -18.11 13.60
CA PRO A 12 -14.57 -17.06 14.61
C PRO A 12 -13.78 -15.85 14.08
N ALA A 13 -14.43 -14.68 14.03
CA ALA A 13 -13.88 -13.50 13.36
C ALA A 13 -12.63 -12.93 14.05
N VAL A 14 -12.61 -12.91 15.40
CA VAL A 14 -11.51 -12.27 16.14
C VAL A 14 -10.15 -12.92 15.84
N PRO A 15 -9.97 -14.26 15.86
CA PRO A 15 -8.71 -14.89 15.47
C PRO A 15 -8.29 -14.57 14.02
N VAL A 16 -9.23 -14.56 13.07
CA VAL A 16 -8.98 -14.23 11.66
C VAL A 16 -8.49 -12.78 11.53
N ILE A 17 -9.16 -11.86 12.21
CA ILE A 17 -8.81 -10.43 12.22
C ILE A 17 -7.42 -10.22 12.83
N ILE A 18 -7.13 -10.81 13.98
CA ILE A 18 -5.83 -10.69 14.65
C ILE A 18 -4.70 -11.23 13.77
N GLU A 19 -4.91 -12.37 13.11
CA GLU A 19 -3.92 -12.92 12.17
C GLU A 19 -3.69 -11.97 10.98
N GLY A 20 -4.75 -11.37 10.46
CA GLY A 20 -4.65 -10.37 9.40
C GLY A 20 -3.96 -9.09 9.86
N LEU A 21 -4.29 -8.57 11.05
CA LEU A 21 -3.61 -7.40 11.63
C LEU A 21 -2.11 -7.66 11.88
N ARG A 22 -1.75 -8.87 12.29
CA ARG A 22 -0.34 -9.27 12.47
C ARG A 22 0.44 -9.17 11.16
N ARG A 23 -0.21 -9.44 10.03
CA ARG A 23 0.36 -9.29 8.69
C ARG A 23 0.39 -7.85 8.20
N LEU A 24 -0.42 -6.97 8.79
CA LEU A 24 -0.48 -5.54 8.50
C LEU A 24 0.29 -4.67 9.53
N GLU A 25 0.89 -5.26 10.56
CA GLU A 25 1.57 -4.51 11.64
C GLU A 25 2.70 -3.61 11.11
N TYR A 26 3.28 -3.96 9.95
CA TYR A 26 4.26 -3.10 9.26
C TYR A 26 3.68 -1.74 8.82
N ARG A 27 2.35 -1.63 8.69
CA ARG A 27 1.66 -0.39 8.30
C ARG A 27 1.37 0.52 9.49
N GLY A 28 1.28 -0.02 10.72
CA GLY A 28 1.00 0.76 11.93
C GLY A 28 1.14 -0.10 13.19
N TYR A 29 1.68 0.49 14.26
CA TYR A 29 2.00 -0.22 15.50
C TYR A 29 1.93 0.66 16.75
N ASP A 30 1.30 1.84 16.68
CA ASP A 30 1.15 2.74 17.85
C ASP A 30 -0.08 2.41 18.70
N SER A 31 -1.08 1.83 18.07
CA SER A 31 -2.26 1.30 18.74
C SER A 31 -2.98 0.31 17.81
N ALA A 32 -3.79 -0.57 18.41
CA ALA A 32 -4.57 -1.54 17.70
C ALA A 32 -5.94 -1.73 18.36
N GLY A 33 -6.91 -2.24 17.60
CA GLY A 33 -8.19 -2.61 18.16
C GLY A 33 -9.04 -3.45 17.22
N VAL A 34 -10.06 -4.06 17.79
CA VAL A 34 -11.02 -4.90 17.12
C VAL A 34 -12.44 -4.56 17.58
N GLY A 35 -13.37 -4.54 16.63
CA GLY A 35 -14.80 -4.44 16.87
C GLY A 35 -15.51 -5.64 16.27
N PHE A 36 -16.46 -6.20 16.99
CA PHE A 36 -17.24 -7.36 16.55
C PHE A 36 -18.63 -7.35 17.16
N ILE A 37 -19.54 -8.11 16.55
CA ILE A 37 -20.92 -8.25 17.03
C ILE A 37 -21.09 -9.66 17.60
N GLN A 38 -21.45 -9.74 18.86
CA GLN A 38 -21.77 -11.00 19.55
C GLN A 38 -23.26 -11.01 19.90
N GLY A 39 -24.02 -11.83 19.19
CA GLY A 39 -25.47 -11.75 19.25
C GLY A 39 -25.99 -10.43 18.65
N ARG A 40 -26.46 -9.52 19.49
CA ARG A 40 -26.85 -8.15 19.12
C ARG A 40 -26.04 -7.08 19.87
N GLU A 41 -24.95 -7.47 20.48
CA GLU A 41 -24.13 -6.56 21.26
C GLU A 41 -22.84 -6.22 20.50
N LEU A 42 -22.59 -4.90 20.36
CA LEU A 42 -21.34 -4.41 19.80
C LEU A 42 -20.27 -4.42 20.89
N LYS A 43 -19.18 -5.11 20.61
CA LYS A 43 -17.97 -5.16 21.44
C LYS A 43 -16.82 -4.46 20.72
N VAL A 44 -16.13 -3.56 21.41
CA VAL A 44 -14.93 -2.88 20.91
C VAL A 44 -13.83 -3.01 21.95
N ILE A 45 -12.70 -3.59 21.56
CA ILE A 45 -11.53 -3.79 22.43
C ILE A 45 -10.35 -3.10 21.75
N LYS A 46 -9.69 -2.20 22.49
CA LYS A 46 -8.60 -1.36 21.99
C LYS A 46 -7.39 -1.44 22.93
N ALA A 47 -6.21 -1.24 22.37
CA ALA A 47 -4.97 -1.16 23.13
C ALA A 47 -4.04 -0.12 22.51
N GLU A 48 -3.34 0.61 23.36
CA GLU A 48 -2.17 1.39 22.97
C GLU A 48 -0.96 0.46 22.78
N GLY A 49 -0.08 0.79 21.83
CA GLY A 49 1.11 0.03 21.53
C GLY A 49 0.89 -1.04 20.46
N LYS A 50 1.80 -2.00 20.41
CA LYS A 50 1.80 -3.06 19.40
C LYS A 50 0.62 -4.02 19.54
N LEU A 51 0.36 -4.78 18.48
CA LEU A 51 -0.72 -5.78 18.44
C LEU A 51 -0.70 -6.74 19.63
N ALA A 52 0.47 -7.08 20.17
CA ALA A 52 0.60 -7.93 21.36
C ALA A 52 -0.17 -7.39 22.58
N ALA A 53 -0.26 -6.07 22.77
CA ALA A 53 -1.04 -5.47 23.86
C ALA A 53 -2.55 -5.68 23.66
N LEU A 54 -3.03 -5.67 22.42
CA LEU A 54 -4.41 -6.02 22.09
C LEU A 54 -4.68 -7.51 22.32
N GLU A 55 -3.76 -8.39 21.94
CA GLU A 55 -3.85 -9.84 22.17
C GLU A 55 -3.95 -10.19 23.66
N GLU A 56 -3.15 -9.51 24.50
CA GLU A 56 -3.21 -9.67 25.95
C GLU A 56 -4.58 -9.28 26.51
N LYS A 57 -5.17 -8.15 26.06
CA LYS A 57 -6.53 -7.78 26.46
C LYS A 57 -7.58 -8.79 25.99
N LEU A 58 -7.46 -9.29 24.76
CA LEU A 58 -8.38 -10.27 24.18
C LEU A 58 -8.35 -11.61 24.91
N ALA A 59 -7.24 -11.98 25.55
CA ALA A 59 -7.15 -13.18 26.39
C ALA A 59 -8.16 -13.19 27.57
N HIS A 60 -8.64 -12.03 27.99
CA HIS A 60 -9.70 -11.90 29.00
C HIS A 60 -11.12 -12.12 28.44
N TYR A 61 -11.26 -12.33 27.12
CA TYR A 61 -12.52 -12.59 26.43
C TYR A 61 -12.50 -13.95 25.68
N PRO A 62 -12.28 -15.09 26.40
CA PRO A 62 -11.97 -16.37 25.75
C PRO A 62 -13.14 -16.99 24.98
N ASN A 63 -14.39 -16.56 25.22
CA ASN A 63 -15.60 -17.12 24.63
C ASN A 63 -16.20 -16.22 23.53
N THR A 64 -15.37 -15.54 22.75
CA THR A 64 -15.84 -14.68 21.67
C THR A 64 -16.27 -15.53 20.48
N VAL A 65 -17.59 -15.65 20.26
CA VAL A 65 -18.19 -16.34 19.12
C VAL A 65 -18.85 -15.31 18.20
N ALA A 66 -18.03 -14.48 17.58
CA ALA A 66 -18.47 -13.53 16.56
C ALA A 66 -18.07 -14.07 15.19
N MET A 67 -18.96 -14.00 14.20
CA MET A 67 -18.73 -14.46 12.83
C MET A 67 -18.38 -13.30 11.87
N ASN A 68 -18.54 -12.07 12.36
CA ASN A 68 -18.10 -10.87 11.65
C ASN A 68 -17.44 -9.89 12.59
N GLY A 69 -16.56 -9.06 12.04
CA GLY A 69 -15.88 -8.03 12.79
C GLY A 69 -14.93 -7.21 11.92
N ILE A 70 -14.41 -6.17 12.52
CA ILE A 70 -13.44 -5.23 11.91
C ILE A 70 -12.24 -5.04 12.83
N GLY A 71 -11.07 -4.85 12.28
CA GLY A 71 -9.85 -4.64 13.05
C GLY A 71 -8.92 -3.62 12.39
N HIS A 72 -8.11 -2.99 13.22
CA HIS A 72 -7.25 -1.89 12.80
C HIS A 72 -5.93 -1.87 13.55
N THR A 73 -4.85 -1.55 12.84
CA THR A 73 -3.56 -1.11 13.40
C THR A 73 -3.27 0.31 12.95
N ARG A 74 -2.95 1.18 13.90
CA ARG A 74 -2.85 2.61 13.68
C ARG A 74 -1.39 3.06 13.59
N TRP A 75 -1.18 4.03 12.68
CA TRP A 75 -0.06 4.95 12.68
C TRP A 75 -0.62 6.35 12.86
N ALA A 76 -0.34 6.99 14.00
CA ALA A 76 -0.97 8.24 14.37
C ALA A 76 -0.70 9.36 13.35
N THR A 77 -1.78 9.97 12.84
CA THR A 77 -1.78 11.19 12.05
C THR A 77 -2.45 12.32 12.80
N HIS A 78 -3.60 12.06 13.44
CA HIS A 78 -4.36 13.00 14.27
C HIS A 78 -4.56 12.42 15.68
N GLY A 79 -4.21 13.20 16.72
CA GLY A 79 -4.24 12.75 18.10
C GLY A 79 -3.07 11.85 18.50
N VAL A 80 -2.61 11.97 19.74
CA VAL A 80 -1.49 11.20 20.28
C VAL A 80 -1.77 9.69 20.29
N PRO A 81 -0.74 8.83 20.27
CA PRO A 81 -0.90 7.42 20.55
C PRO A 81 -1.52 7.23 21.94
N ALA A 82 -2.77 6.78 21.97
CA ALA A 82 -3.53 6.51 23.19
C ALA A 82 -4.72 5.61 22.86
N GLU A 83 -5.19 4.83 23.85
CA GLU A 83 -6.31 3.92 23.65
C GLU A 83 -7.59 4.62 23.15
N ARG A 84 -7.88 5.84 23.64
CA ARG A 84 -9.05 6.62 23.18
C ARG A 84 -9.01 6.96 21.69
N ASN A 85 -7.80 7.12 21.15
CA ASN A 85 -7.54 7.45 19.75
C ASN A 85 -7.33 6.21 18.85
N ALA A 86 -7.27 5.00 19.44
CA ALA A 86 -7.23 3.77 18.68
C ALA A 86 -8.59 3.47 18.03
N HIS A 87 -8.57 2.82 16.86
CA HIS A 87 -9.76 2.32 16.20
C HIS A 87 -10.13 0.92 16.74
N PRO A 88 -11.41 0.51 16.64
CA PRO A 88 -12.58 1.19 16.07
C PRO A 88 -13.10 2.35 16.90
N HIS A 89 -13.74 3.32 16.22
CA HIS A 89 -14.53 4.38 16.87
C HIS A 89 -16.02 4.04 16.85
N ILE A 90 -16.70 4.42 17.90
CA ILE A 90 -18.13 4.13 18.11
C ILE A 90 -18.95 5.35 17.68
N GLY A 91 -20.01 5.12 16.91
CA GLY A 91 -20.96 6.13 16.48
C GLY A 91 -22.26 6.07 17.31
N GLY A 92 -22.86 7.24 17.50
CA GLY A 92 -24.10 7.38 18.27
C GLY A 92 -23.95 6.93 19.72
N ASN A 93 -24.97 6.28 20.23
CA ASN A 93 -24.97 5.70 21.57
C ASN A 93 -24.68 4.18 21.49
N ASN A 94 -23.48 3.81 21.04
CA ASN A 94 -23.05 2.43 20.80
C ASN A 94 -23.82 1.72 19.67
N GLU A 95 -24.22 2.50 18.65
CA GLU A 95 -25.08 2.01 17.56
C GLU A 95 -24.29 1.31 16.46
N LEU A 96 -23.04 1.71 16.27
CA LEU A 96 -22.15 1.17 15.24
C LEU A 96 -20.67 1.38 15.61
N ALA A 97 -19.78 0.65 14.95
CA ALA A 97 -18.34 0.87 15.05
C ALA A 97 -17.72 0.98 13.65
N ILE A 98 -16.73 1.87 13.52
CA ILE A 98 -15.99 2.06 12.29
C ILE A 98 -14.49 1.96 12.50
N ILE A 99 -13.80 1.55 11.43
CA ILE A 99 -12.36 1.71 11.26
C ILE A 99 -12.11 2.54 10.02
N HIS A 100 -11.02 3.32 10.00
CA HIS A 100 -10.72 4.24 8.93
C HIS A 100 -9.22 4.40 8.73
N ASN A 101 -8.79 4.39 7.48
CA ASN A 101 -7.49 4.82 7.01
C ASN A 101 -7.68 6.07 6.14
N GLY A 102 -6.91 7.11 6.39
CA GLY A 102 -6.97 8.34 5.60
C GLY A 102 -7.06 9.59 6.46
N ILE A 103 -7.56 10.66 5.87
CA ILE A 103 -7.77 11.97 6.52
C ILE A 103 -9.07 12.55 5.99
N ILE A 104 -9.96 12.94 6.90
CA ILE A 104 -11.17 13.68 6.59
C ILE A 104 -10.86 15.18 6.71
N GLU A 105 -10.68 15.84 5.59
CA GLU A 105 -10.19 17.21 5.51
C GLU A 105 -11.17 18.22 6.12
N ASN A 106 -12.48 18.01 5.96
CA ASN A 106 -13.53 18.87 6.53
C ASN A 106 -14.04 18.40 7.90
N PHE A 107 -13.23 17.61 8.64
CA PHE A 107 -13.67 17.01 9.91
C PHE A 107 -14.08 18.03 10.96
N GLN A 108 -13.49 19.24 10.98
CA GLN A 108 -13.82 20.27 11.95
C GLN A 108 -15.24 20.81 11.74
N GLU A 109 -15.60 21.14 10.50
CA GLU A 109 -16.94 21.60 10.14
C GLU A 109 -18.01 20.56 10.50
N LEU A 110 -17.76 19.29 10.12
CA LEU A 110 -18.67 18.20 10.45
C LEU A 110 -18.80 17.98 11.95
N LYS A 111 -17.69 18.11 12.69
CA LYS A 111 -17.66 17.97 14.16
C LYS A 111 -18.49 19.07 14.84
N GLU A 112 -18.36 20.32 14.43
CA GLU A 112 -19.15 21.44 14.98
C GLU A 112 -20.65 21.21 14.76
N GLY A 113 -21.04 20.75 13.57
CA GLY A 113 -22.43 20.41 13.26
C GLY A 113 -22.99 19.28 14.14
N LEU A 114 -22.17 18.26 14.44
CA LEU A 114 -22.54 17.12 15.28
C LEU A 114 -22.59 17.53 16.78
N LEU A 115 -21.64 18.34 17.23
CA LEU A 115 -21.68 18.90 18.61
C LEU A 115 -22.95 19.71 18.86
N ALA A 116 -23.39 20.55 17.90
CA ALA A 116 -24.64 21.29 17.97
C ALA A 116 -25.89 20.39 18.07
N LYS A 117 -25.80 19.14 17.57
CA LYS A 117 -26.85 18.11 17.68
C LYS A 117 -26.72 17.24 18.94
N GLY A 118 -25.75 17.54 19.82
CA GLY A 118 -25.58 16.86 21.10
C GLY A 118 -24.71 15.59 21.07
N TYR A 119 -23.97 15.35 19.99
CA TYR A 119 -23.00 14.26 19.97
C TYR A 119 -21.79 14.56 20.84
N VAL A 120 -21.29 13.54 21.55
CA VAL A 120 -20.16 13.67 22.47
C VAL A 120 -18.94 12.93 21.89
N PHE A 121 -17.87 13.65 21.64
CA PHE A 121 -16.63 13.11 21.14
C PHE A 121 -15.72 12.64 22.28
N LYS A 122 -15.13 11.45 22.14
CA LYS A 122 -14.25 10.81 23.13
C LYS A 122 -12.79 10.77 22.66
N SER A 123 -12.55 11.01 21.37
CA SER A 123 -11.22 10.99 20.77
C SER A 123 -10.84 12.34 20.14
N GLU A 124 -9.57 12.42 19.76
CA GLU A 124 -9.00 13.57 19.05
C GLU A 124 -8.88 13.29 17.54
N THR A 125 -9.42 12.14 17.07
CA THR A 125 -9.28 11.72 15.68
C THR A 125 -10.36 12.33 14.79
N ASP A 126 -10.03 12.53 13.54
CA ASP A 126 -10.99 12.86 12.48
C ASP A 126 -11.99 11.73 12.21
N THR A 127 -11.60 10.48 12.48
CA THR A 127 -12.41 9.28 12.26
C THR A 127 -13.71 9.26 13.08
N GLU A 128 -13.69 9.71 14.33
CA GLU A 128 -14.87 9.68 15.18
C GLU A 128 -16.02 10.53 14.61
N VAL A 129 -15.68 11.55 13.82
CA VAL A 129 -16.66 12.36 13.09
C VAL A 129 -17.48 11.51 12.13
N LEU A 130 -16.83 10.62 11.36
CA LEU A 130 -17.53 9.69 10.45
C LEU A 130 -18.44 8.73 11.22
N ALA A 131 -18.00 8.21 12.36
CA ALA A 131 -18.81 7.32 13.18
C ALA A 131 -20.13 8.00 13.61
N HIS A 132 -20.05 9.23 14.13
CA HIS A 132 -21.21 9.98 14.53
C HIS A 132 -22.05 10.46 13.34
N LEU A 133 -21.42 10.77 12.21
CA LEU A 133 -22.14 11.21 11.01
C LEU A 133 -22.98 10.06 10.42
N ILE A 134 -22.46 8.82 10.42
CA ILE A 134 -23.24 7.64 10.02
C ILE A 134 -24.41 7.40 10.98
N ALA A 135 -24.19 7.55 12.30
CA ALA A 135 -25.26 7.44 13.30
C ALA A 135 -26.34 8.52 13.13
N GLU A 136 -25.95 9.75 12.79
CA GLU A 136 -26.90 10.82 12.44
C GLU A 136 -27.67 10.46 11.17
N GLY A 137 -26.98 9.96 10.15
CA GLY A 137 -27.59 9.53 8.89
C GLY A 137 -28.67 8.47 9.11
N ARG A 138 -28.51 7.55 10.06
CA ARG A 138 -29.51 6.52 10.40
C ARG A 138 -30.84 7.05 10.92
N LYS A 139 -30.87 8.27 11.42
CA LYS A 139 -32.13 8.92 11.83
C LYS A 139 -33.02 9.30 10.66
N HIS A 140 -32.42 9.43 9.48
CA HIS A 140 -33.06 9.98 8.28
C HIS A 140 -33.10 8.98 7.12
N ASN A 141 -32.37 7.88 7.20
CA ASN A 141 -32.26 6.88 6.16
C ASN A 141 -32.66 5.49 6.71
N PRO A 142 -33.46 4.73 5.97
CA PRO A 142 -34.05 3.46 6.46
C PRO A 142 -33.04 2.33 6.64
N THR A 143 -31.93 2.35 5.90
CA THR A 143 -30.93 1.27 5.93
C THR A 143 -29.56 1.81 6.35
N LEU A 144 -28.70 0.91 6.88
CA LEU A 144 -27.31 1.25 7.17
C LEU A 144 -26.56 1.69 5.91
N LEU A 145 -26.84 1.05 4.77
CA LEU A 145 -26.20 1.38 3.48
C LEU A 145 -26.49 2.83 3.07
N GLU A 146 -27.74 3.25 3.14
CA GLU A 146 -28.14 4.61 2.77
C GLU A 146 -27.57 5.64 3.76
N ALA A 147 -27.57 5.33 5.06
CA ALA A 147 -26.96 6.18 6.09
C ALA A 147 -25.43 6.30 5.90
N PHE A 148 -24.77 5.20 5.55
CA PHE A 148 -23.35 5.15 5.26
C PHE A 148 -23.00 6.00 4.03
N ALA A 149 -23.72 5.81 2.94
CA ALA A 149 -23.54 6.60 1.72
C ALA A 149 -23.82 8.09 1.95
N TRP A 150 -24.90 8.42 2.70
CA TRP A 150 -25.23 9.81 3.05
C TRP A 150 -24.10 10.50 3.84
N ALA A 151 -23.48 9.77 4.78
CA ALA A 151 -22.36 10.29 5.57
C ALA A 151 -21.12 10.50 4.69
N LEU A 152 -20.78 9.54 3.85
CA LEU A 152 -19.58 9.61 3.01
C LEU A 152 -19.65 10.67 1.92
N ARG A 153 -20.84 10.99 1.40
CA ARG A 153 -21.04 12.09 0.44
C ARG A 153 -20.77 13.48 1.04
N GLN A 154 -20.78 13.60 2.38
CA GLN A 154 -20.45 14.84 3.09
C GLN A 154 -18.99 14.92 3.51
N ALA A 155 -18.27 13.78 3.52
CA ALA A 155 -16.88 13.70 3.90
C ALA A 155 -15.97 14.07 2.71
N HIS A 156 -15.05 15.00 2.93
CA HIS A 156 -14.03 15.36 1.96
C HIS A 156 -12.67 14.80 2.39
N GLY A 157 -11.87 14.35 1.44
CA GLY A 157 -10.53 13.84 1.67
C GLY A 157 -10.35 12.39 1.25
N ALA A 158 -9.25 11.77 1.68
CA ALA A 158 -8.92 10.39 1.36
C ALA A 158 -9.38 9.46 2.49
N TYR A 159 -10.13 8.40 2.16
CA TYR A 159 -10.56 7.42 3.14
C TYR A 159 -10.66 5.98 2.57
N ALA A 160 -10.36 5.02 3.42
CA ALA A 160 -10.84 3.64 3.35
C ALA A 160 -11.51 3.36 4.70
N VAL A 161 -12.80 3.10 4.68
CA VAL A 161 -13.63 2.98 5.89
C VAL A 161 -14.41 1.68 5.88
N ALA A 162 -14.55 1.03 7.04
CA ALA A 162 -15.43 -0.11 7.23
C ALA A 162 -16.30 0.10 8.48
N VAL A 163 -17.56 -0.34 8.39
CA VAL A 163 -18.57 -0.19 9.45
C VAL A 163 -19.25 -1.52 9.73
N ILE A 164 -19.51 -1.76 11.02
CA ILE A 164 -20.40 -2.83 11.54
C ILE A 164 -21.48 -2.23 12.42
N CYS A 165 -22.67 -2.83 12.38
CA CYS A 165 -23.84 -2.38 13.13
C CYS A 165 -24.60 -3.58 13.72
N PRO A 166 -24.99 -3.57 15.01
CA PRO A 166 -25.77 -4.64 15.64
C PRO A 166 -27.13 -4.92 15.01
N ASP A 167 -27.72 -3.94 14.33
CA ASP A 167 -29.00 -4.10 13.67
C ASP A 167 -28.91 -4.88 12.35
N GLU A 168 -27.71 -4.93 11.75
CA GLU A 168 -27.38 -5.75 10.58
C GLU A 168 -26.26 -6.74 10.89
N PRO A 169 -26.48 -7.70 11.82
CA PRO A 169 -25.46 -8.64 12.21
C PRO A 169 -25.03 -9.50 11.01
N GLY A 170 -23.73 -9.75 10.88
CA GLY A 170 -23.16 -10.48 9.73
C GLY A 170 -22.83 -9.62 8.52
N THR A 171 -23.25 -8.36 8.48
CA THR A 171 -22.94 -7.42 7.39
C THR A 171 -21.76 -6.52 7.76
N ILE A 172 -20.88 -6.30 6.80
CA ILE A 172 -19.87 -5.24 6.83
C ILE A 172 -20.08 -4.37 5.59
N LEU A 173 -20.19 -3.06 5.77
CA LEU A 173 -20.09 -2.11 4.68
C LEU A 173 -18.70 -1.46 4.71
N SER A 174 -18.15 -1.26 3.53
CA SER A 174 -16.86 -0.56 3.39
C SER A 174 -16.86 0.30 2.15
N ALA A 175 -16.08 1.36 2.16
CA ALA A 175 -15.93 2.24 1.00
C ALA A 175 -14.52 2.80 0.93
N ARG A 176 -14.13 3.25 -0.27
CA ARG A 176 -12.86 3.92 -0.48
C ARG A 176 -12.98 5.20 -1.30
N MET A 177 -12.07 6.12 -1.00
CA MET A 177 -11.74 7.29 -1.79
C MET A 177 -10.25 7.58 -1.61
N SER A 178 -9.45 7.40 -2.64
CA SER A 178 -7.99 7.68 -2.66
C SER A 178 -7.16 6.96 -1.58
N ALA A 179 -7.72 5.96 -0.89
CA ALA A 179 -7.03 5.12 0.08
C ALA A 179 -7.23 3.63 -0.27
N PRO A 180 -6.21 2.77 -0.11
CA PRO A 180 -6.29 1.39 -0.57
C PRO A 180 -7.31 0.57 0.24
N LEU A 181 -8.18 -0.15 -0.49
CA LEU A 181 -9.12 -1.10 0.06
C LEU A 181 -9.43 -2.20 -0.97
N ILE A 182 -9.35 -3.45 -0.56
CA ILE A 182 -9.46 -4.62 -1.40
C ILE A 182 -10.46 -5.60 -0.78
N LEU A 183 -11.32 -6.16 -1.61
CA LEU A 183 -12.21 -7.25 -1.22
C LEU A 183 -11.53 -8.60 -1.51
N GLY A 184 -11.41 -9.46 -0.50
CA GLY A 184 -11.04 -10.86 -0.65
C GLY A 184 -12.29 -11.73 -0.74
N VAL A 185 -12.36 -12.58 -1.76
CA VAL A 185 -13.50 -13.46 -2.04
C VAL A 185 -13.13 -14.89 -1.68
N GLY A 186 -13.67 -15.41 -0.58
CA GLY A 186 -13.51 -16.79 -0.15
C GLY A 186 -14.77 -17.62 -0.35
N VAL A 187 -14.70 -18.89 -0.02
CA VAL A 187 -15.87 -19.80 -0.05
C VAL A 187 -16.61 -19.75 1.29
N GLY A 188 -17.77 -19.12 1.32
CA GLY A 188 -18.54 -18.90 2.55
C GLY A 188 -17.86 -17.93 3.53
N GLU A 189 -16.99 -17.09 3.04
CA GLU A 189 -16.30 -16.06 3.82
C GLU A 189 -15.76 -14.95 2.90
N HIS A 190 -15.83 -13.71 3.38
CA HIS A 190 -15.34 -12.55 2.64
C HIS A 190 -14.52 -11.63 3.56
N PHE A 191 -13.58 -10.93 2.94
CA PHE A 191 -12.61 -10.08 3.62
C PHE A 191 -12.60 -8.69 3.01
N ILE A 192 -12.41 -7.69 3.85
CA ILE A 192 -12.01 -6.34 3.44
C ILE A 192 -10.66 -6.04 4.05
N ALA A 193 -9.70 -5.59 3.27
CA ALA A 193 -8.41 -5.21 3.83
C ALA A 193 -7.75 -4.07 3.06
N SER A 194 -6.87 -3.35 3.74
CA SER A 194 -6.03 -2.33 3.12
C SER A 194 -4.86 -2.91 2.31
N ASP A 195 -4.59 -4.22 2.44
CA ASP A 195 -3.56 -4.93 1.67
C ASP A 195 -3.84 -6.44 1.64
N ILE A 196 -3.50 -7.09 0.54
CA ILE A 196 -3.75 -8.51 0.26
C ILE A 196 -3.12 -9.46 1.30
N PRO A 197 -1.91 -9.24 1.83
CA PRO A 197 -1.31 -10.11 2.83
C PRO A 197 -2.20 -10.41 4.04
N ALA A 198 -3.13 -9.51 4.39
CA ALA A 198 -4.03 -9.67 5.52
C ALA A 198 -4.89 -10.94 5.45
N PHE A 199 -5.37 -11.28 4.25
CA PHE A 199 -6.28 -12.43 4.04
C PHE A 199 -5.72 -13.48 3.07
N LEU A 200 -4.49 -13.31 2.57
CA LEU A 200 -3.86 -14.25 1.64
C LEU A 200 -3.86 -15.74 2.06
N PRO A 201 -3.80 -16.09 3.36
CA PRO A 201 -3.94 -17.48 3.82
C PRO A 201 -5.31 -18.12 3.56
N TYR A 202 -6.32 -17.30 3.36
CA TYR A 202 -7.73 -17.74 3.25
C TYR A 202 -8.21 -17.72 1.80
N THR A 203 -7.82 -16.71 1.04
CA THR A 203 -8.16 -16.59 -0.38
C THR A 203 -7.11 -15.82 -1.17
N ARG A 204 -6.99 -16.16 -2.47
CA ARG A 204 -6.21 -15.41 -3.47
C ARG A 204 -7.10 -14.67 -4.45
N ASP A 205 -8.41 -14.89 -4.38
CA ASP A 205 -9.38 -14.25 -5.24
C ASP A 205 -9.75 -12.90 -4.65
N VAL A 206 -9.51 -11.86 -5.43
CA VAL A 206 -9.65 -10.47 -4.99
C VAL A 206 -10.48 -9.66 -5.97
N VAL A 207 -11.13 -8.63 -5.44
CA VAL A 207 -11.76 -7.57 -6.23
C VAL A 207 -11.14 -6.25 -5.82
N PHE A 208 -10.56 -5.55 -6.79
CA PHE A 208 -10.04 -4.21 -6.56
C PHE A 208 -11.17 -3.18 -6.65
N LEU A 209 -11.33 -2.43 -5.58
CA LEU A 209 -12.30 -1.35 -5.52
C LEU A 209 -11.73 -0.08 -6.18
N GLU A 210 -12.61 0.73 -6.72
CA GLU A 210 -12.30 2.06 -7.27
C GLU A 210 -12.78 3.16 -6.31
N ASP A 211 -12.32 4.38 -6.55
CA ASP A 211 -12.74 5.52 -5.75
C ASP A 211 -14.24 5.78 -5.95
N GLY A 212 -14.95 6.03 -4.87
CA GLY A 212 -16.40 6.21 -4.90
C GLY A 212 -17.20 4.91 -4.97
N GLU A 213 -16.61 3.77 -4.60
CA GLU A 213 -17.32 2.50 -4.49
C GLU A 213 -17.56 2.11 -3.03
N ILE A 214 -18.74 1.57 -2.78
CA ILE A 214 -19.13 0.91 -1.54
C ILE A 214 -19.15 -0.59 -1.80
N VAL A 215 -18.61 -1.38 -0.88
CA VAL A 215 -18.76 -2.83 -0.88
C VAL A 215 -19.54 -3.28 0.35
N ARG A 216 -20.53 -4.13 0.13
CA ARG A 216 -21.25 -4.87 1.16
C ARG A 216 -20.80 -6.31 1.13
N ILE A 217 -20.39 -6.84 2.27
CA ILE A 217 -20.03 -8.25 2.44
C ILE A 217 -20.84 -8.89 3.55
N THR A 218 -21.18 -10.16 3.35
CA THR A 218 -21.70 -11.11 4.34
C THR A 218 -20.87 -12.39 4.25
N ASP A 219 -21.24 -13.43 5.00
CA ASP A 219 -20.66 -14.76 4.85
C ASP A 219 -20.99 -15.40 3.48
N ALA A 220 -22.18 -15.14 2.96
CA ALA A 220 -22.71 -15.78 1.74
C ALA A 220 -22.47 -14.97 0.47
N THR A 221 -22.44 -13.62 0.55
CA THR A 221 -22.47 -12.75 -0.63
C THR A 221 -21.61 -11.52 -0.47
N TRP A 222 -21.20 -10.99 -1.62
CA TRP A 222 -20.62 -9.66 -1.72
C TRP A 222 -21.26 -8.87 -2.88
N GLN A 223 -21.28 -7.56 -2.76
CA GLN A 223 -21.80 -6.65 -3.77
C GLN A 223 -21.04 -5.34 -3.73
N VAL A 224 -20.68 -4.82 -4.90
CA VAL A 224 -20.10 -3.48 -5.04
C VAL A 224 -21.16 -2.54 -5.60
N LEU A 225 -21.23 -1.33 -5.06
CA LEU A 225 -22.23 -0.32 -5.37
C LEU A 225 -21.51 1.03 -5.61
N SER A 226 -22.08 1.86 -6.46
CA SER A 226 -21.63 3.25 -6.59
C SER A 226 -22.03 4.05 -5.33
N LEU A 227 -21.11 4.79 -4.73
CA LEU A 227 -21.39 5.70 -3.62
C LEU A 227 -22.41 6.78 -4.02
N GLU A 228 -22.39 7.23 -5.27
CA GLU A 228 -23.25 8.31 -5.75
C GLU A 228 -24.68 7.85 -5.97
N THR A 229 -24.88 6.69 -6.62
CA THR A 229 -26.21 6.23 -7.05
C THR A 229 -26.77 5.06 -6.25
N LEU A 230 -25.93 4.34 -5.50
CA LEU A 230 -26.21 3.06 -4.84
C LEU A 230 -26.60 1.94 -5.83
N GLU A 231 -26.37 2.14 -7.12
CA GLU A 231 -26.59 1.10 -8.13
C GLU A 231 -25.42 0.09 -8.10
N PRO A 232 -25.70 -1.18 -8.41
CA PRO A 232 -24.68 -2.22 -8.49
C PRO A 232 -23.62 -1.93 -9.55
N VAL A 233 -22.35 -2.07 -9.20
CA VAL A 233 -21.20 -2.00 -10.10
C VAL A 233 -20.68 -3.41 -10.36
N ARG A 234 -20.60 -3.80 -11.63
CA ARG A 234 -20.06 -5.11 -11.99
C ARG A 234 -18.53 -5.12 -11.82
N LYS A 235 -18.04 -6.08 -11.08
CA LYS A 235 -16.60 -6.30 -10.83
C LYS A 235 -16.20 -7.71 -11.23
N GLU A 236 -14.96 -7.83 -11.67
CA GLU A 236 -14.34 -9.11 -11.97
C GLU A 236 -13.45 -9.55 -10.80
N VAL A 237 -13.54 -10.83 -10.48
CA VAL A 237 -12.65 -11.45 -9.49
C VAL A 237 -11.33 -11.80 -10.18
N GLN A 238 -10.23 -11.36 -9.59
CA GLN A 238 -8.86 -11.62 -10.07
C GLN A 238 -8.14 -12.54 -9.09
N THR A 239 -7.43 -13.54 -9.60
CA THR A 239 -6.63 -14.44 -8.74
C THR A 239 -5.19 -13.95 -8.66
N VAL A 240 -4.74 -13.62 -7.46
CA VAL A 240 -3.37 -13.15 -7.21
C VAL A 240 -2.40 -14.33 -7.20
N GLN A 241 -1.34 -14.25 -8.01
CA GLN A 241 -0.33 -15.31 -8.18
C GLN A 241 0.75 -15.32 -7.06
N TRP A 242 0.47 -14.74 -5.90
CA TRP A 242 1.44 -14.72 -4.82
C TRP A 242 1.54 -16.07 -4.11
N ASP A 243 2.78 -16.53 -3.90
CA ASP A 243 3.04 -17.71 -3.08
C ASP A 243 2.81 -17.39 -1.60
N MET A 244 1.99 -18.22 -0.93
CA MET A 244 1.76 -18.13 0.52
C MET A 244 3.06 -18.26 1.33
N GLN A 245 4.06 -19.02 0.84
CA GLN A 245 5.34 -19.14 1.52
C GLN A 245 6.14 -17.84 1.47
N ALA A 246 6.00 -17.07 0.39
CA ALA A 246 6.66 -15.76 0.25
C ALA A 246 6.18 -14.75 1.31
N ALA A 247 4.94 -14.84 1.76
CA ALA A 247 4.39 -14.00 2.82
C ALA A 247 4.68 -14.49 4.26
N ARG A 248 5.47 -15.57 4.45
CA ARG A 248 5.90 -16.09 5.76
C ARG A 248 7.34 -15.68 6.06
N LYS A 249 7.70 -15.64 7.34
CA LYS A 249 9.08 -15.31 7.77
C LYS A 249 10.12 -16.36 7.36
N GLY A 250 9.72 -17.58 7.01
CA GLY A 250 10.62 -18.63 6.49
C GLY A 250 11.81 -18.96 7.41
N GLY A 251 11.62 -18.92 8.74
CA GLY A 251 12.70 -19.13 9.72
C GLY A 251 13.50 -17.88 10.12
N PHE A 252 13.27 -16.75 9.47
CA PHE A 252 13.92 -15.48 9.85
C PHE A 252 13.22 -14.82 11.04
N LYS A 253 14.00 -14.16 11.89
CA LYS A 253 13.47 -13.42 13.05
C LYS A 253 12.57 -12.24 12.65
N HIS A 254 12.91 -11.55 11.55
CA HIS A 254 12.22 -10.38 11.05
C HIS A 254 11.99 -10.49 9.54
N PHE A 255 10.88 -9.94 9.03
CA PHE A 255 10.60 -9.86 7.59
C PHE A 255 11.70 -9.10 6.85
N MET A 256 12.15 -7.97 7.35
CA MET A 256 13.23 -7.20 6.72
C MET A 256 14.51 -8.04 6.50
N LEU A 257 14.87 -8.86 7.49
CA LEU A 257 16.05 -9.74 7.33
C LEU A 257 15.81 -10.77 6.23
N LYS A 258 14.63 -11.39 6.18
CA LYS A 258 14.24 -12.30 5.08
C LYS A 258 14.34 -11.60 3.74
N GLU A 259 13.73 -10.42 3.62
CA GLU A 259 13.65 -9.64 2.38
C GLU A 259 15.04 -9.19 1.88
N ILE A 260 15.96 -8.89 2.80
CA ILE A 260 17.37 -8.65 2.48
C ILE A 260 17.99 -9.91 1.83
N PHE A 261 17.74 -11.10 2.38
CA PHE A 261 18.27 -12.36 1.83
C PHE A 261 17.53 -12.82 0.56
N GLU A 262 16.38 -12.28 0.25
CA GLU A 262 15.65 -12.52 -1.00
C GLU A 262 16.15 -11.68 -2.18
N GLN A 263 16.97 -10.66 -1.96
CA GLN A 263 17.45 -9.76 -3.03
C GLN A 263 18.11 -10.49 -4.20
N PRO A 264 19.00 -11.49 -4.02
CA PRO A 264 19.57 -12.22 -5.14
C PRO A 264 18.51 -12.84 -6.06
N LYS A 265 17.53 -13.51 -5.46
CA LYS A 265 16.43 -14.13 -6.20
C LYS A 265 15.60 -13.09 -6.93
N VAL A 266 15.22 -12.02 -6.26
CA VAL A 266 14.38 -10.95 -6.81
C VAL A 266 15.06 -10.26 -7.99
N ILE A 267 16.37 -10.06 -7.95
CA ILE A 267 17.13 -9.50 -9.08
C ILE A 267 17.10 -10.46 -10.26
N SER A 268 17.28 -11.76 -10.02
CA SER A 268 17.18 -12.77 -11.09
C SER A 268 15.77 -12.78 -11.70
N ASP A 269 14.74 -12.73 -10.87
CA ASP A 269 13.34 -12.68 -11.32
C ASP A 269 13.05 -11.40 -12.15
N CYS A 270 13.65 -10.25 -11.79
CA CYS A 270 13.55 -9.00 -12.56
C CYS A 270 14.18 -9.08 -13.95
N LEU A 271 15.25 -9.84 -14.11
CA LEU A 271 15.97 -9.99 -15.38
C LEU A 271 15.31 -11.03 -16.30
N ALA A 272 14.57 -11.98 -15.72
CA ALA A 272 13.97 -13.09 -16.45
C ALA A 272 13.02 -12.61 -17.55
N GLY A 273 13.28 -13.04 -18.79
CA GLY A 273 12.48 -12.68 -19.97
C GLY A 273 12.65 -11.24 -20.47
N ARG A 274 13.57 -10.45 -19.88
CA ARG A 274 13.84 -9.05 -20.27
C ARG A 274 15.18 -8.86 -20.97
N VAL A 275 15.89 -9.93 -21.23
CA VAL A 275 17.16 -9.94 -21.98
C VAL A 275 17.08 -10.99 -23.07
N ASP A 276 17.33 -10.58 -24.31
CA ASP A 276 17.57 -11.47 -25.45
C ASP A 276 19.08 -11.80 -25.44
N GLU A 277 19.41 -12.97 -24.89
CA GLU A 277 20.80 -13.41 -24.72
C GLU A 277 21.54 -13.58 -26.05
N GLU A 278 20.84 -13.99 -27.13
CA GLU A 278 21.47 -14.21 -28.45
C GLU A 278 21.89 -12.85 -29.07
N LYS A 279 21.08 -11.82 -28.91
CA LYS A 279 21.35 -10.50 -29.47
C LYS A 279 22.06 -9.57 -28.48
N GLY A 280 22.15 -9.96 -27.20
CA GLY A 280 22.64 -9.11 -26.12
C GLY A 280 21.84 -7.80 -26.01
N MET A 281 20.52 -7.89 -26.06
CA MET A 281 19.61 -6.72 -26.07
C MET A 281 18.59 -6.81 -24.94
N VAL A 282 18.22 -5.64 -24.43
CA VAL A 282 17.09 -5.53 -23.50
C VAL A 282 15.78 -5.55 -24.26
N VAL A 283 14.82 -6.32 -23.74
CA VAL A 283 13.46 -6.48 -24.28
C VAL A 283 12.46 -5.98 -23.24
N LEU A 284 11.76 -4.89 -23.56
CA LEU A 284 10.70 -4.32 -22.72
C LEU A 284 9.47 -4.07 -23.61
N PRO A 285 8.69 -5.11 -23.94
CA PRO A 285 7.56 -5.00 -24.85
C PRO A 285 6.50 -3.99 -24.37
N GLU A 286 6.44 -3.74 -23.07
CA GLU A 286 5.57 -2.74 -22.46
C GLU A 286 5.85 -1.33 -22.99
N LEU A 287 7.06 -1.06 -23.50
CA LEU A 287 7.50 0.24 -23.99
C LEU A 287 7.61 0.31 -25.54
N ASP A 288 7.46 -0.80 -26.25
CA ASP A 288 7.71 -0.86 -27.71
C ASP A 288 6.79 0.07 -28.52
N GLY A 289 5.53 0.17 -28.12
CA GLY A 289 4.53 1.03 -28.77
C GLY A 289 4.61 2.52 -28.40
N LEU A 290 5.47 2.89 -27.44
CA LEU A 290 5.56 4.26 -26.97
C LEU A 290 6.66 5.04 -27.72
N PRO A 291 6.49 6.37 -27.90
CA PRO A 291 7.54 7.22 -28.46
C PRO A 291 8.76 7.27 -27.52
N VAL A 292 9.91 7.62 -28.10
CA VAL A 292 11.09 7.98 -27.28
C VAL A 292 10.89 9.40 -26.80
N PRO A 293 10.79 9.66 -25.48
CA PRO A 293 10.51 11.00 -25.00
C PRO A 293 11.70 11.94 -25.17
N SER A 294 11.43 13.22 -25.32
CA SER A 294 12.45 14.27 -25.29
C SER A 294 13.02 14.44 -23.88
N ARG A 295 12.20 14.26 -22.87
CA ARG A 295 12.53 14.31 -21.43
C ARG A 295 11.70 13.30 -20.65
N LEU A 296 12.32 12.63 -19.69
CA LEU A 296 11.62 11.73 -18.75
C LEU A 296 11.56 12.38 -17.38
N ARG A 297 10.35 12.44 -16.78
CA ARG A 297 10.16 12.82 -15.40
C ARG A 297 9.91 11.57 -14.57
N ILE A 298 10.71 11.37 -13.53
CA ILE A 298 10.55 10.20 -12.63
C ILE A 298 9.94 10.70 -11.33
N ILE A 299 8.72 10.23 -11.02
CA ILE A 299 7.96 10.72 -9.88
C ILE A 299 7.75 9.59 -8.88
N ALA A 300 8.17 9.80 -7.64
CA ALA A 300 8.07 8.79 -6.59
C ALA A 300 8.20 9.39 -5.19
N CYS A 301 8.00 8.55 -4.17
CA CYS A 301 8.25 8.86 -2.76
C CYS A 301 9.28 7.89 -2.15
N GLY A 302 10.00 8.34 -1.13
CA GLY A 302 10.88 7.50 -0.30
C GLY A 302 11.98 6.79 -1.10
N THR A 303 12.19 5.50 -0.85
CA THR A 303 13.21 4.69 -1.51
C THR A 303 12.98 4.55 -3.02
N SER A 304 11.75 4.57 -3.48
CA SER A 304 11.42 4.60 -4.92
C SER A 304 11.92 5.88 -5.60
N TYR A 305 11.87 7.03 -4.92
CA TYR A 305 12.48 8.26 -5.42
C TYR A 305 14.00 8.12 -5.56
N HIS A 306 14.69 7.48 -4.60
CA HIS A 306 16.12 7.22 -4.70
C HIS A 306 16.48 6.24 -5.82
N ALA A 307 15.63 5.23 -6.08
CA ALA A 307 15.76 4.38 -7.26
C ALA A 307 15.61 5.19 -8.56
N GLY A 308 14.70 6.17 -8.58
CA GLY A 308 14.55 7.13 -9.69
C GLY A 308 15.77 8.00 -9.91
N MET A 309 16.40 8.52 -8.84
CA MET A 309 17.67 9.26 -8.92
C MET A 309 18.82 8.40 -9.50
N TRP A 310 18.88 7.13 -9.10
CA TRP A 310 19.81 6.18 -9.71
C TRP A 310 19.52 6.01 -11.20
N GLY A 311 18.26 5.82 -11.57
CA GLY A 311 17.80 5.72 -12.95
C GLY A 311 18.14 6.95 -13.79
N GLN A 312 18.08 8.16 -13.22
CA GLN A 312 18.52 9.40 -13.89
C GLN A 312 19.95 9.27 -14.38
N HIS A 313 20.90 8.89 -13.50
CA HIS A 313 22.30 8.76 -13.89
C HIS A 313 22.50 7.79 -15.05
N LEU A 314 21.81 6.67 -15.05
CA LEU A 314 21.92 5.67 -16.11
C LEU A 314 21.31 6.15 -17.43
N LEU A 315 20.12 6.75 -17.38
CA LEU A 315 19.43 7.26 -18.56
C LEU A 315 20.19 8.43 -19.20
N GLU A 316 20.73 9.34 -18.40
CA GLU A 316 21.56 10.44 -18.91
C GLU A 316 22.87 9.94 -19.53
N ASN A 317 23.49 8.89 -18.95
CA ASN A 317 24.74 8.34 -19.45
C ASN A 317 24.53 7.43 -20.70
N TRP A 318 23.58 6.52 -20.64
CA TRP A 318 23.42 5.49 -21.68
C TRP A 318 22.44 5.89 -22.77
N ALA A 319 21.38 6.60 -22.43
CA ALA A 319 20.35 7.02 -23.39
C ALA A 319 20.46 8.51 -23.80
N ARG A 320 21.38 9.28 -23.19
CA ARG A 320 21.53 10.73 -23.43
C ARG A 320 20.17 11.44 -23.38
N MET A 321 19.36 11.07 -22.40
CA MET A 321 18.01 11.55 -22.20
C MET A 321 17.99 12.49 -21.00
N PRO A 322 17.45 13.70 -21.10
CA PRO A 322 17.21 14.57 -19.94
C PRO A 322 16.23 13.90 -18.99
N VAL A 323 16.61 13.77 -17.72
CA VAL A 323 15.76 13.11 -16.69
C VAL A 323 15.62 14.03 -15.48
N VAL A 324 14.40 14.16 -14.98
CA VAL A 324 14.10 14.99 -13.81
C VAL A 324 13.39 14.10 -12.75
N PRO A 325 14.12 13.62 -11.72
CA PRO A 325 13.48 12.94 -10.60
C PRO A 325 12.82 13.96 -9.68
N GLU A 326 11.56 13.69 -9.31
CA GLU A 326 10.74 14.59 -8.49
C GLU A 326 10.03 13.79 -7.37
N ILE A 327 9.92 14.41 -6.19
CA ILE A 327 9.14 13.85 -5.09
C ILE A 327 7.66 14.05 -5.42
N ALA A 328 6.87 12.98 -5.32
CA ALA A 328 5.49 12.98 -5.75
C ALA A 328 4.61 14.01 -5.00
N SER A 329 4.82 14.22 -3.70
CA SER A 329 4.11 15.25 -2.93
C SER A 329 4.42 16.65 -3.46
N GLU A 330 5.68 16.96 -3.78
CA GLU A 330 6.04 18.25 -4.35
C GLU A 330 5.47 18.45 -5.76
N PHE A 331 5.52 17.40 -6.58
CA PHE A 331 4.95 17.43 -7.93
C PHE A 331 3.45 17.70 -7.91
N ARG A 332 2.72 17.04 -7.01
CA ARG A 332 1.26 17.15 -6.89
C ARG A 332 0.80 18.58 -6.59
N TYR A 333 1.46 19.27 -5.67
CA TYR A 333 1.02 20.58 -5.17
C TYR A 333 1.67 21.76 -5.85
N ARG A 334 2.75 21.54 -6.58
CA ARG A 334 3.41 22.56 -7.40
C ARG A 334 2.68 22.66 -8.74
N ASN A 335 2.47 23.87 -9.24
CA ASN A 335 1.99 24.08 -10.61
C ASN A 335 3.10 23.74 -11.62
N VAL A 336 3.26 22.44 -11.90
CA VAL A 336 4.34 21.92 -12.75
C VAL A 336 4.14 22.31 -14.21
N ILE A 337 5.23 22.68 -14.86
CA ILE A 337 5.29 22.90 -16.30
C ILE A 337 5.65 21.56 -16.93
N LEU A 338 4.76 21.05 -17.77
CA LEU A 338 4.95 19.84 -18.57
C LEU A 338 4.88 20.24 -20.04
N GLU A 339 5.82 19.74 -20.81
CA GLU A 339 5.83 19.91 -22.27
C GLU A 339 5.10 18.73 -22.93
N PRO A 340 4.53 18.90 -24.13
CA PRO A 340 3.79 17.83 -24.81
C PRO A 340 4.57 16.54 -25.04
N ASP A 341 5.91 16.63 -25.16
CA ASP A 341 6.81 15.50 -25.39
C ASP A 341 7.43 14.95 -24.09
N ASP A 342 7.03 15.48 -22.92
CA ASP A 342 7.41 14.91 -21.64
C ASP A 342 6.71 13.56 -21.44
N MET A 343 7.47 12.60 -20.94
CA MET A 343 6.91 11.34 -20.47
C MET A 343 7.13 11.23 -18.96
N VAL A 344 6.16 10.69 -18.25
CA VAL A 344 6.22 10.53 -16.81
C VAL A 344 6.36 9.07 -16.46
N LEU A 345 7.36 8.73 -15.66
CA LEU A 345 7.54 7.41 -15.05
C LEU A 345 7.23 7.52 -13.55
N VAL A 346 6.15 6.94 -13.11
CA VAL A 346 5.83 6.86 -11.67
C VAL A 346 6.35 5.55 -11.10
N ILE A 347 7.01 5.62 -9.93
CA ILE A 347 7.56 4.44 -9.25
C ILE A 347 6.89 4.26 -7.90
N SER A 348 6.28 3.08 -7.68
CA SER A 348 5.65 2.72 -6.41
C SER A 348 5.73 1.22 -6.16
N GLN A 349 6.20 0.81 -4.98
CA GLN A 349 6.18 -0.61 -4.60
C GLN A 349 4.75 -1.13 -4.50
N SER A 350 3.89 -0.44 -3.76
CA SER A 350 2.50 -0.87 -3.52
C SER A 350 1.55 -0.58 -4.69
N GLY A 351 1.89 0.41 -5.54
CA GLY A 351 0.98 0.94 -6.54
C GLY A 351 -0.23 1.72 -5.96
N GLU A 352 -0.19 2.02 -4.65
CA GLU A 352 -1.27 2.68 -3.90
C GLU A 352 -0.77 3.93 -3.14
N THR A 353 0.41 4.44 -3.49
CA THR A 353 0.95 5.65 -2.85
C THR A 353 0.14 6.86 -3.32
N ALA A 354 -0.60 7.49 -2.41
CA ALA A 354 -1.58 8.53 -2.72
C ALA A 354 -0.99 9.71 -3.52
N ASP A 355 0.16 10.24 -3.10
CA ASP A 355 0.81 11.35 -3.83
C ASP A 355 1.30 10.92 -5.21
N THR A 356 1.81 9.69 -5.34
CA THR A 356 2.27 9.15 -6.63
C THR A 356 1.11 8.92 -7.59
N LEU A 357 -0.04 8.43 -7.09
CA LEU A 357 -1.26 8.27 -7.87
C LEU A 357 -1.81 9.63 -8.33
N ALA A 358 -1.86 10.60 -7.42
CA ALA A 358 -2.31 11.96 -7.76
C ALA A 358 -1.38 12.63 -8.79
N ALA A 359 -0.07 12.40 -8.69
CA ALA A 359 0.89 12.89 -9.66
C ALA A 359 0.73 12.24 -11.04
N LEU A 360 0.43 10.93 -11.09
CA LEU A 360 0.07 10.22 -12.32
C LEU A 360 -1.14 10.87 -13.00
N ARG A 361 -2.22 11.06 -12.24
CA ARG A 361 -3.47 11.67 -12.72
C ARG A 361 -3.23 13.07 -13.27
N LEU A 362 -2.50 13.91 -12.52
CA LEU A 362 -2.13 15.27 -12.96
C LEU A 362 -1.32 15.25 -14.26
N ALA A 363 -0.38 14.33 -14.41
CA ALA A 363 0.40 14.20 -15.64
C ALA A 363 -0.49 13.82 -16.84
N LYS A 364 -1.43 12.89 -16.65
CA LYS A 364 -2.40 12.48 -17.68
C LYS A 364 -3.39 13.59 -18.03
N GLU A 365 -3.89 14.34 -17.07
CA GLU A 365 -4.71 15.54 -17.29
C GLU A 365 -4.01 16.58 -18.17
N LYS A 366 -2.69 16.70 -18.04
CA LYS A 366 -1.86 17.58 -18.85
C LYS A 366 -1.44 16.96 -20.20
N GLY A 367 -1.92 15.77 -20.53
CA GLY A 367 -1.69 15.10 -21.82
C GLY A 367 -0.37 14.33 -21.93
N CYS A 368 0.38 14.13 -20.83
CA CYS A 368 1.60 13.34 -20.84
C CYS A 368 1.31 11.84 -20.86
N ILE A 369 2.14 11.08 -21.56
CA ILE A 369 2.18 9.61 -21.45
C ILE A 369 2.76 9.26 -20.09
N ALA A 370 2.05 8.42 -19.35
CA ALA A 370 2.43 8.01 -18.00
C ALA A 370 2.70 6.50 -17.92
N ILE A 371 3.93 6.14 -17.57
CA ILE A 371 4.40 4.77 -17.35
C ILE A 371 4.42 4.50 -15.84
N ALA A 372 3.99 3.31 -15.42
CA ALA A 372 4.12 2.84 -14.06
C ALA A 372 5.22 1.78 -13.92
N LEU A 373 6.08 1.93 -12.92
CA LEU A 373 6.97 0.89 -12.41
C LEU A 373 6.47 0.46 -11.03
N CYS A 374 5.79 -0.68 -10.95
CA CYS A 374 5.14 -1.15 -9.75
C CYS A 374 5.45 -2.61 -9.44
N ASN A 375 5.17 -3.04 -8.19
CA ASN A 375 5.33 -4.45 -7.81
C ASN A 375 3.98 -5.18 -7.68
N VAL A 376 2.93 -4.49 -7.26
CA VAL A 376 1.60 -5.10 -7.01
C VAL A 376 0.74 -5.01 -8.26
N VAL A 377 0.46 -6.18 -8.84
CA VAL A 377 -0.41 -6.30 -10.00
C VAL A 377 -1.84 -5.89 -9.63
N GLY A 378 -2.50 -5.11 -10.51
CA GLY A 378 -3.88 -4.70 -10.33
C GLY A 378 -4.11 -3.55 -9.33
N SER A 379 -3.07 -3.01 -8.70
CA SER A 379 -3.17 -1.81 -7.87
C SER A 379 -3.57 -0.56 -8.67
N SER A 380 -3.89 0.53 -7.99
CA SER A 380 -4.48 1.73 -8.61
C SER A 380 -3.57 2.38 -9.65
N ILE A 381 -2.29 2.58 -9.35
CA ILE A 381 -1.32 3.20 -10.27
C ILE A 381 -1.19 2.42 -11.59
N PRO A 382 -0.94 1.08 -11.59
CA PRO A 382 -0.92 0.28 -12.81
C PRO A 382 -2.19 0.35 -13.66
N ARG A 383 -3.36 0.39 -13.04
CA ARG A 383 -4.64 0.43 -13.77
C ARG A 383 -4.87 1.74 -14.52
N GLU A 384 -4.28 2.83 -14.03
CA GLU A 384 -4.45 4.16 -14.61
C GLU A 384 -3.31 4.57 -15.55
N ALA A 385 -2.19 3.85 -15.55
CA ALA A 385 -1.03 4.14 -16.40
C ALA A 385 -1.26 3.69 -17.86
N ASP A 386 -0.55 4.33 -18.79
CA ASP A 386 -0.59 3.98 -20.23
C ASP A 386 0.27 2.76 -20.54
N ALA A 387 1.31 2.50 -19.74
CA ALA A 387 2.11 1.28 -19.78
C ALA A 387 2.60 0.92 -18.36
N VAL A 388 2.81 -0.37 -18.11
CA VAL A 388 3.17 -0.87 -16.78
C VAL A 388 4.33 -1.86 -16.87
N ILE A 389 5.37 -1.61 -16.09
CA ILE A 389 6.47 -2.55 -15.87
C ILE A 389 6.37 -3.07 -14.43
N TYR A 390 6.22 -4.38 -14.26
CA TYR A 390 6.18 -4.99 -12.92
C TYR A 390 7.57 -5.44 -12.48
N THR A 391 7.94 -5.16 -11.23
CA THR A 391 9.25 -5.54 -10.67
C THR A 391 9.37 -7.03 -10.33
N GLN A 392 8.25 -7.72 -10.16
CA GLN A 392 8.18 -9.14 -9.78
C GLN A 392 8.93 -9.48 -8.46
N ALA A 393 9.04 -8.50 -7.55
CA ALA A 393 9.75 -8.69 -6.28
C ALA A 393 9.01 -9.55 -5.25
N GLY A 394 7.78 -9.97 -5.56
CA GLY A 394 6.90 -10.62 -4.60
C GLY A 394 6.47 -9.69 -3.46
N PRO A 395 5.77 -10.21 -2.44
CA PRO A 395 5.30 -9.38 -1.32
C PRO A 395 6.48 -8.86 -0.48
N GLU A 396 6.51 -7.55 -0.23
CA GLU A 396 7.42 -6.90 0.72
C GLU A 396 6.61 -6.40 1.90
N ILE A 397 6.91 -6.90 3.10
CA ILE A 397 6.13 -6.71 4.33
C ILE A 397 6.83 -5.78 5.31
N SER A 398 8.15 -5.63 5.22
CA SER A 398 8.89 -4.73 6.11
C SER A 398 8.59 -3.26 5.80
N VAL A 399 8.59 -2.43 6.85
CA VAL A 399 8.33 -0.98 6.74
C VAL A 399 9.36 -0.30 5.85
N ALA A 400 10.64 -0.63 6.04
CA ALA A 400 11.71 -0.12 5.19
C ALA A 400 11.88 -1.06 3.98
N SER A 401 11.75 -0.50 2.79
CA SER A 401 11.92 -1.23 1.54
C SER A 401 13.38 -1.66 1.35
N THR A 402 13.56 -2.89 0.91
CA THR A 402 14.88 -3.48 0.60
C THR A 402 14.87 -4.12 -0.78
N LYS A 403 14.27 -5.30 -0.92
CA LYS A 403 14.22 -6.04 -2.19
C LYS A 403 13.45 -5.31 -3.29
N ALA A 404 12.36 -4.60 -2.94
CA ALA A 404 11.60 -3.84 -3.91
C ALA A 404 12.40 -2.65 -4.45
N MET A 405 13.16 -1.94 -3.61
CA MET A 405 14.06 -0.90 -4.08
C MET A 405 15.14 -1.46 -5.02
N CYS A 406 15.78 -2.58 -4.67
CA CYS A 406 16.77 -3.23 -5.53
C CYS A 406 16.17 -3.61 -6.89
N SER A 407 14.95 -4.17 -6.90
CA SER A 407 14.27 -4.51 -8.14
C SER A 407 13.96 -3.27 -9.00
N GLN A 408 13.54 -2.17 -8.37
CA GLN A 408 13.32 -0.91 -9.07
C GLN A 408 14.62 -0.38 -9.70
N MET A 409 15.74 -0.45 -8.99
CA MET A 409 17.05 -0.05 -9.53
C MET A 409 17.46 -0.90 -10.74
N VAL A 410 17.25 -2.23 -10.69
CA VAL A 410 17.53 -3.14 -11.82
C VAL A 410 16.66 -2.81 -13.03
N ILE A 411 15.35 -2.62 -12.81
CA ILE A 411 14.44 -2.23 -13.90
C ILE A 411 14.82 -0.85 -14.48
N MET A 412 15.23 0.11 -13.65
CA MET A 412 15.71 1.39 -14.14
C MET A 412 16.96 1.25 -15.01
N ALA A 413 17.87 0.31 -14.67
CA ALA A 413 19.03 0.01 -15.53
C ALA A 413 18.59 -0.60 -16.87
N LEU A 414 17.62 -1.52 -16.86
CA LEU A 414 17.06 -2.09 -18.09
C LEU A 414 16.37 -1.02 -18.94
N ILE A 415 15.60 -0.10 -18.36
CA ILE A 415 14.96 1.01 -19.07
C ILE A 415 16.03 1.91 -19.72
N ALA A 416 17.12 2.21 -19.01
CA ALA A 416 18.21 3.02 -19.54
C ALA A 416 18.94 2.34 -20.71
N LEU A 417 19.21 1.04 -20.60
CA LEU A 417 19.77 0.24 -21.69
C LEU A 417 18.80 0.17 -22.88
N TYR A 418 17.52 -0.05 -22.64
CA TYR A 418 16.46 -0.10 -23.65
C TYR A 418 16.37 1.19 -24.46
N TYR A 419 16.32 2.35 -23.82
CA TYR A 419 16.30 3.62 -24.55
C TYR A 419 17.64 3.93 -25.23
N GLY A 420 18.76 3.58 -24.61
CA GLY A 420 20.08 3.72 -25.22
C GLY A 420 20.22 2.91 -26.51
N GLN A 421 19.73 1.67 -26.52
CA GLN A 421 19.72 0.83 -27.72
C GLN A 421 18.72 1.33 -28.79
N ARG A 422 17.53 1.77 -28.41
CA ARG A 422 16.54 2.36 -29.33
C ARG A 422 17.06 3.61 -30.03
N LYS A 423 17.86 4.42 -29.34
CA LYS A 423 18.49 5.63 -29.90
C LYS A 423 19.79 5.34 -30.65
N GLY A 424 20.26 4.08 -30.68
CA GLY A 424 21.52 3.70 -31.35
C GLY A 424 22.76 4.29 -30.67
N LEU A 425 22.70 4.64 -29.38
CA LEU A 425 23.77 5.29 -28.64
C LEU A 425 24.70 4.32 -27.90
N LEU A 426 24.29 3.06 -27.76
CA LEU A 426 25.06 2.01 -27.10
C LEU A 426 25.67 1.05 -28.11
N ASP A 427 27.00 0.95 -28.10
CA ASP A 427 27.69 -0.09 -28.85
C ASP A 427 27.47 -1.49 -28.21
N ALA A 428 27.75 -2.53 -28.97
CA ALA A 428 27.54 -3.93 -28.53
C ALA A 428 28.40 -4.28 -27.31
N LYS A 429 29.60 -3.72 -27.19
CA LYS A 429 30.52 -3.99 -26.08
C LYS A 429 29.97 -3.40 -24.77
N THR A 430 29.63 -2.13 -24.75
CA THR A 430 29.07 -1.44 -23.58
C THR A 430 27.77 -2.13 -23.11
N ARG A 431 26.92 -2.53 -24.03
CA ARG A 431 25.68 -3.26 -23.74
C ARG A 431 25.96 -4.60 -23.12
N HIS A 432 26.89 -5.39 -23.70
CA HIS A 432 27.27 -6.71 -23.17
C HIS A 432 27.87 -6.60 -21.76
N GLU A 433 28.77 -5.65 -21.52
CA GLU A 433 29.37 -5.42 -20.20
C GLU A 433 28.32 -5.06 -19.16
N ALA A 434 27.37 -4.19 -19.49
CA ALA A 434 26.27 -3.82 -18.58
C ALA A 434 25.34 -4.99 -18.26
N LEU A 435 24.96 -5.80 -19.27
CA LEU A 435 24.14 -6.99 -19.07
C LEU A 435 24.87 -8.06 -18.27
N ALA A 436 26.15 -8.31 -18.55
CA ALA A 436 26.96 -9.22 -17.76
C ALA A 436 27.08 -8.80 -16.29
N ALA A 437 27.24 -7.48 -16.04
CA ALA A 437 27.24 -6.94 -14.67
C ALA A 437 25.89 -7.16 -13.97
N LEU A 438 24.77 -6.92 -14.65
CA LEU A 438 23.42 -7.15 -14.09
C LEU A 438 23.19 -8.64 -13.77
N HIS A 439 23.58 -9.54 -14.65
CA HIS A 439 23.48 -11.00 -14.42
C HIS A 439 24.41 -11.49 -13.31
N GLY A 440 25.52 -10.81 -13.07
CA GLY A 440 26.45 -11.11 -11.97
C GLY A 440 25.98 -10.61 -10.60
N LEU A 441 25.07 -9.63 -10.53
CA LEU A 441 24.62 -9.02 -9.27
C LEU A 441 24.02 -10.03 -8.27
N PRO A 442 23.15 -10.97 -8.65
CA PRO A 442 22.58 -11.93 -7.71
C PRO A 442 23.68 -12.67 -6.92
N LYS A 443 24.69 -13.17 -7.62
CA LYS A 443 25.81 -13.89 -7.00
C LYS A 443 26.66 -12.99 -6.11
N GLN A 444 26.97 -11.77 -6.57
CA GLN A 444 27.76 -10.83 -5.78
C GLN A 444 27.04 -10.45 -4.47
N ILE A 445 25.74 -10.25 -4.50
CA ILE A 445 24.94 -9.95 -3.30
C ILE A 445 24.90 -11.19 -2.38
N GLU A 446 24.66 -12.39 -2.94
CA GLU A 446 24.65 -13.63 -2.18
C GLU A 446 25.98 -13.84 -1.41
N ASP A 447 27.10 -13.57 -2.06
CA ASP A 447 28.43 -13.70 -1.47
C ASP A 447 28.72 -12.61 -0.40
N ALA A 448 28.15 -11.40 -0.56
CA ALA A 448 28.33 -10.30 0.37
C ALA A 448 27.46 -10.40 1.63
N LEU A 449 26.27 -10.99 1.55
CA LEU A 449 25.28 -11.01 2.64
C LEU A 449 25.81 -11.60 3.97
N PRO A 450 26.59 -12.70 4.01
CA PRO A 450 27.14 -13.24 5.26
C PRO A 450 28.07 -12.26 5.97
N ALA A 451 29.00 -11.63 5.24
CA ALA A 451 29.92 -10.64 5.79
C ALA A 451 29.21 -9.38 6.31
N MET A 452 28.18 -8.92 5.59
CA MET A 452 27.33 -7.81 6.03
C MET A 452 26.57 -8.14 7.33
N ARG A 453 26.13 -9.37 7.50
CA ARG A 453 25.48 -9.84 8.74
C ARG A 453 26.43 -9.81 9.92
N GLU A 454 27.66 -10.25 9.76
CA GLU A 454 28.71 -10.20 10.80
C GLU A 454 29.02 -8.75 11.19
N THR A 455 29.20 -7.88 10.19
CA THR A 455 29.43 -6.44 10.45
C THR A 455 28.26 -5.82 11.21
N ALA A 456 27.02 -6.12 10.86
CA ALA A 456 25.85 -5.63 11.58
C ALA A 456 25.78 -6.14 13.03
N GLN A 457 26.24 -7.37 13.30
CA GLN A 457 26.35 -7.90 14.67
C GLN A 457 27.43 -7.19 15.48
N MET A 458 28.60 -6.91 14.88
CA MET A 458 29.67 -6.14 15.52
C MET A 458 29.24 -4.71 15.88
N LEU A 459 28.39 -4.09 15.06
CA LEU A 459 27.86 -2.74 15.31
C LEU A 459 26.69 -2.72 16.31
N SER A 460 26.18 -3.87 16.73
CA SER A 460 25.03 -3.96 17.64
C SER A 460 25.24 -3.27 19.01
N PRO A 461 26.45 -3.21 19.61
CA PRO A 461 26.69 -2.45 20.82
C PRO A 461 26.56 -0.93 20.67
N LEU A 462 26.67 -0.42 19.43
CA LEU A 462 26.54 1.01 19.12
C LEU A 462 25.09 1.47 18.99
N ARG A 463 24.12 0.58 19.22
CA ARG A 463 22.70 0.95 19.20
C ARG A 463 22.42 2.00 20.27
N PRO A 464 21.89 3.18 19.92
CA PRO A 464 21.40 4.10 20.92
C PRO A 464 20.30 3.42 21.72
N ARG A 465 20.28 3.59 23.04
CA ARG A 465 19.26 3.02 23.94
C ARG A 465 17.86 3.58 23.67
N THR A 466 17.77 4.65 22.92
CA THR A 466 16.53 5.23 22.39
C THR A 466 16.54 5.10 20.87
N ALA A 467 15.71 4.20 20.35
CA ALA A 467 15.55 3.98 18.93
C ALA A 467 14.78 5.13 18.29
N SER A 468 15.42 6.26 18.07
CA SER A 468 15.01 7.20 17.05
C SER A 468 15.75 6.84 15.76
N SER A 469 14.98 6.46 14.79
CA SER A 469 15.35 5.95 13.48
C SER A 469 16.39 6.80 12.73
N ILE A 470 17.63 6.33 12.69
CA ILE A 470 18.69 6.86 11.78
C ILE A 470 18.74 6.02 10.47
N TRP A 471 17.68 5.35 10.09
CA TRP A 471 17.68 4.54 8.86
C TRP A 471 17.42 5.35 7.59
N GLY A 472 16.96 6.60 7.69
CA GLY A 472 16.78 7.49 6.54
C GLY A 472 18.04 8.24 6.08
N ALA A 473 19.11 8.27 6.89
CA ALA A 473 20.30 9.11 6.66
C ALA A 473 21.52 8.38 6.07
N ALA A 474 21.46 7.08 5.85
CA ALA A 474 22.62 6.26 5.45
C ALA A 474 22.70 5.96 3.94
N MET A 475 21.90 6.62 3.09
CA MET A 475 22.16 6.58 1.65
C MET A 475 23.28 7.58 1.35
N PRO A 476 24.43 7.15 0.83
CA PRO A 476 25.46 8.08 0.40
C PRO A 476 24.91 8.95 -0.73
N SER A 477 25.20 10.26 -0.66
CA SER A 477 24.88 11.18 -1.75
C SER A 477 25.45 10.65 -3.08
N PRO A 478 24.86 10.96 -4.22
CA PRO A 478 25.33 10.50 -5.54
C PRO A 478 26.84 10.73 -5.79
N SER A 479 27.46 11.70 -5.12
CA SER A 479 28.89 11.98 -5.20
C SER A 479 29.77 10.89 -4.58
N ARG A 480 29.26 10.05 -3.65
CA ARG A 480 30.04 8.94 -3.06
C ARG A 480 30.00 7.65 -3.88
N TRP A 481 29.06 7.51 -4.81
CA TRP A 481 29.00 6.36 -5.71
C TRP A 481 30.13 6.37 -6.78
N LYS A 482 30.68 7.54 -7.11
CA LYS A 482 31.85 7.62 -8.01
C LYS A 482 33.11 6.93 -7.44
N ALA A 483 33.20 6.78 -6.14
CA ALA A 483 34.35 6.13 -5.48
C ALA A 483 34.27 4.59 -5.42
N LEU A 484 33.11 4.01 -5.77
CA LEU A 484 32.92 2.54 -5.83
C LEU A 484 32.98 2.00 -7.25
N SER A 485 33.04 2.87 -8.28
CA SER A 485 33.15 2.50 -9.70
C SER A 485 34.56 2.77 -10.27
N SER A 486 35.50 3.19 -9.46
CA SER A 486 36.95 3.25 -9.72
C SER A 486 37.64 2.15 -8.88
#